data_d36fe10e4cbb2be0d3097b5f9cf8dc06
#
_entry.id   d36fe10e4cbb2be0d3097b5f9cf8dc06
#
_cell.length_a   1.000
_cell.length_b   1.000
_cell.length_c   1.000
_cell.angle_alpha   90.00
_cell.angle_beta   90.00
_cell.angle_gamma   90.00
#
_symmetry.space_group_name_H-M   'P 1'
#
loop_
_entity.id
_entity.type
_entity.pdbx_description
1 polymer ?
#
loop_
_entity_poly.entity_id
_entity_poly.type
_entity_poly.pdbx_seq_one_letter_code
_entity_poly.pdbx_strand_id
1 'polypeptide(L)'
;MRIGPVLATLLLALPASAAAQAPGPAPSSSPQPAPARVPVYGYEVVRTFPHDPTAFTQGLVVRDGVLIESTGRNPSSVRRVRLEDGVVLQKRELEPEFFGEGLTEKDGRVFSLSWINGVGFIWNADDLKPVSRFAYAGEGWGLTHDGTRLILSDGSAALRFLDPDTQAETGRISVTLNGRPVRQLNELEWIDGEVWANVWRTD
;
A
#
# COMPACT_ATOMS: atom_id res chain seq x y z
N MET A 1 -76.20 -12.23 -28.64
CA MET A 1 -75.82 -13.55 -28.14
C MET A 1 -75.82 -14.54 -29.32
N ARG A 2 -74.68 -14.76 -29.96
CA ARG A 2 -74.56 -15.81 -30.99
C ARG A 2 -73.15 -16.39 -30.82
N ILE A 3 -73.03 -17.63 -30.51
CA ILE A 3 -71.88 -18.45 -30.30
C ILE A 3 -71.50 -19.04 -31.68
N GLY A 4 -70.34 -18.83 -32.19
CA GLY A 4 -69.79 -19.45 -33.40
C GLY A 4 -68.78 -20.55 -33.04
N PRO A 5 -68.67 -21.62 -33.80
CA PRO A 5 -67.90 -22.80 -33.41
C PRO A 5 -66.39 -22.63 -33.59
N VAL A 6 -65.68 -23.19 -32.63
CA VAL A 6 -64.19 -23.31 -32.65
C VAL A 6 -63.80 -24.53 -33.49
N LEU A 7 -63.01 -24.32 -34.53
CA LEU A 7 -62.46 -25.39 -35.37
C LEU A 7 -61.11 -25.77 -34.74
N ALA A 8 -60.96 -26.96 -34.18
CA ALA A 8 -59.73 -27.50 -33.68
C ALA A 8 -58.95 -28.16 -34.81
N THR A 9 -57.81 -27.58 -35.18
CA THR A 9 -56.85 -28.16 -36.14
C THR A 9 -55.84 -29.00 -35.37
N LEU A 10 -55.88 -30.31 -35.57
CA LEU A 10 -54.91 -31.27 -35.02
C LEU A 10 -53.64 -31.28 -35.90
N LEU A 11 -52.52 -30.73 -35.40
CA LEU A 11 -51.19 -30.85 -35.99
C LEU A 11 -50.50 -32.12 -35.48
N LEU A 12 -50.31 -33.11 -36.33
CA LEU A 12 -49.43 -34.24 -36.07
C LEU A 12 -47.94 -33.76 -36.18
N ALA A 13 -47.21 -33.78 -35.07
CA ALA A 13 -45.76 -33.59 -35.05
C ALA A 13 -45.09 -34.96 -35.28
N LEU A 14 -44.27 -35.05 -36.33
CA LEU A 14 -43.37 -36.18 -36.56
C LEU A 14 -42.13 -36.05 -35.65
N PRO A 15 -41.60 -37.14 -35.10
CA PRO A 15 -40.39 -37.07 -34.26
C PRO A 15 -39.15 -36.83 -35.16
N ALA A 16 -38.45 -35.72 -34.92
CA ALA A 16 -37.14 -35.50 -35.52
C ALA A 16 -36.08 -36.38 -34.79
N SER A 17 -35.46 -37.28 -35.56
CA SER A 17 -34.32 -38.06 -35.08
C SER A 17 -33.15 -37.12 -34.77
N ALA A 18 -32.80 -37.00 -33.50
CA ALA A 18 -31.60 -36.31 -33.08
C ALA A 18 -30.37 -37.17 -33.43
N ALA A 19 -29.60 -36.75 -34.40
CA ALA A 19 -28.27 -37.33 -34.69
C ALA A 19 -27.34 -36.90 -33.54
N ALA A 20 -26.83 -37.88 -32.79
CA ALA A 20 -25.81 -37.62 -31.76
C ALA A 20 -24.51 -37.15 -32.44
N GLN A 21 -24.16 -35.89 -32.21
CA GLN A 21 -22.83 -35.36 -32.59
C GLN A 21 -21.76 -36.00 -31.74
N ALA A 22 -20.73 -36.56 -32.36
CA ALA A 22 -19.56 -37.05 -31.68
C ALA A 22 -18.87 -35.90 -30.89
N PRO A 23 -18.36 -36.17 -29.68
CA PRO A 23 -17.66 -35.13 -28.89
C PRO A 23 -16.43 -34.65 -29.69
N GLY A 24 -16.38 -33.33 -29.91
CA GLY A 24 -15.22 -32.68 -30.54
C GLY A 24 -13.96 -32.88 -29.71
N PRO A 25 -12.76 -32.81 -30.30
CA PRO A 25 -11.52 -32.94 -29.56
C PRO A 25 -11.48 -31.92 -28.43
N ALA A 26 -11.08 -32.37 -27.22
CA ALA A 26 -10.91 -31.52 -26.06
C ALA A 26 -9.90 -30.40 -26.41
N PRO A 27 -10.14 -29.16 -25.95
CA PRO A 27 -9.18 -28.08 -26.16
C PRO A 27 -7.83 -28.46 -25.56
N SER A 28 -6.79 -28.46 -26.40
CA SER A 28 -5.43 -28.67 -25.95
C SER A 28 -5.05 -27.53 -24.99
N SER A 29 -4.89 -27.82 -23.70
CA SER A 29 -4.36 -26.88 -22.73
C SER A 29 -2.91 -26.54 -23.12
N SER A 30 -2.68 -25.35 -23.62
CA SER A 30 -1.32 -24.84 -23.79
C SER A 30 -0.62 -24.88 -22.42
N PRO A 31 0.66 -25.30 -22.33
CA PRO A 31 1.38 -25.29 -21.06
C PRO A 31 1.37 -23.87 -20.51
N GLN A 32 0.84 -23.70 -19.32
CA GLN A 32 0.92 -22.43 -18.59
C GLN A 32 2.42 -22.17 -18.32
N PRO A 33 2.95 -20.99 -18.71
CA PRO A 33 4.36 -20.69 -18.45
C PRO A 33 4.65 -20.86 -16.96
N ALA A 34 5.77 -21.53 -16.64
CA ALA A 34 6.21 -21.66 -15.25
C ALA A 34 6.32 -20.27 -14.61
N PRO A 35 5.89 -20.12 -13.35
CA PRO A 35 5.99 -18.83 -12.68
C PRO A 35 7.44 -18.34 -12.70
N ALA A 36 7.65 -17.11 -13.16
CA ALA A 36 8.95 -16.49 -13.18
C ALA A 36 9.52 -16.52 -11.73
N ARG A 37 10.77 -16.97 -11.58
CA ARG A 37 11.43 -16.92 -10.28
C ARG A 37 11.54 -15.45 -9.86
N VAL A 38 11.04 -15.13 -8.66
CA VAL A 38 11.26 -13.82 -8.05
C VAL A 38 12.77 -13.69 -7.79
N PRO A 39 13.44 -12.63 -8.29
CA PRO A 39 14.85 -12.42 -8.04
C PRO A 39 15.09 -12.16 -6.54
N VAL A 40 16.26 -12.58 -6.06
CA VAL A 40 16.73 -12.31 -4.70
C VAL A 40 18.01 -11.47 -4.83
N TYR A 41 18.00 -10.31 -4.19
CA TYR A 41 19.13 -9.38 -4.19
C TYR A 41 19.82 -9.36 -2.83
N GLY A 42 21.12 -9.12 -2.81
CA GLY A 42 21.87 -8.72 -1.63
C GLY A 42 22.00 -7.19 -1.58
N TYR A 43 22.68 -6.69 -0.56
CA TYR A 43 23.00 -5.27 -0.43
C TYR A 43 24.49 -5.08 -0.08
N GLU A 44 25.01 -3.91 -0.42
CA GLU A 44 26.34 -3.44 -0.02
C GLU A 44 26.18 -2.13 0.75
N VAL A 45 26.83 -2.04 1.92
CA VAL A 45 26.82 -0.80 2.72
C VAL A 45 27.84 0.16 2.11
N VAL A 46 27.36 1.17 1.40
CA VAL A 46 28.19 2.18 0.75
C VAL A 46 28.69 3.23 1.75
N ARG A 47 27.83 3.63 2.71
CA ARG A 47 28.14 4.67 3.70
C ARG A 47 27.29 4.53 4.95
N THR A 48 27.86 4.92 6.09
CA THR A 48 27.19 4.95 7.39
C THR A 48 27.23 6.36 7.96
N PHE A 49 26.15 6.80 8.60
CA PHE A 49 26.03 8.11 9.24
C PHE A 49 25.70 7.94 10.73
N PRO A 50 26.15 8.88 11.60
CA PRO A 50 25.72 8.92 12.98
C PRO A 50 24.21 9.08 13.10
N HIS A 51 23.62 8.41 14.09
CA HIS A 51 22.20 8.49 14.38
C HIS A 51 21.96 8.43 15.89
N ASP A 52 20.89 9.05 16.37
CA ASP A 52 20.45 9.01 17.77
C ASP A 52 20.04 7.57 18.17
N PRO A 53 20.80 6.87 19.02
CA PRO A 53 20.51 5.50 19.38
C PRO A 53 19.24 5.34 20.22
N THR A 54 18.68 6.44 20.72
CA THR A 54 17.42 6.43 21.49
C THR A 54 16.19 6.60 20.61
N ALA A 55 16.39 6.96 19.33
CA ALA A 55 15.31 7.07 18.38
C ALA A 55 14.74 5.69 18.03
N PHE A 56 13.44 5.54 18.21
CA PHE A 56 12.73 4.36 17.72
C PHE A 56 12.13 4.69 16.35
N THR A 57 12.97 4.66 15.34
CA THR A 57 12.66 5.08 13.97
C THR A 57 11.60 4.20 13.36
N GLN A 58 10.60 4.85 12.75
CA GLN A 58 9.46 4.21 12.10
C GLN A 58 9.29 4.64 10.64
N GLY A 59 9.90 5.73 10.24
CA GLY A 59 9.92 6.19 8.86
C GLY A 59 11.04 7.20 8.64
N LEU A 60 11.61 7.20 7.44
CA LEU A 60 12.74 8.02 7.03
C LEU A 60 12.54 8.54 5.62
N VAL A 61 12.91 9.79 5.36
CA VAL A 61 13.06 10.34 4.02
C VAL A 61 14.18 11.37 3.99
N VAL A 62 14.94 11.43 2.91
CA VAL A 62 15.99 12.45 2.73
C VAL A 62 15.49 13.52 1.79
N ARG A 63 15.53 14.79 2.25
CA ARG A 63 15.21 15.96 1.45
C ARG A 63 16.33 17.01 1.58
N ASP A 64 16.95 17.38 0.48
CA ASP A 64 18.00 18.42 0.42
C ASP A 64 19.16 18.19 1.43
N GLY A 65 19.58 16.92 1.60
CA GLY A 65 20.64 16.53 2.54
C GLY A 65 20.21 16.49 4.00
N VAL A 66 18.95 16.74 4.31
CA VAL A 66 18.37 16.63 5.65
C VAL A 66 17.53 15.37 5.73
N LEU A 67 17.74 14.58 6.75
CA LEU A 67 16.90 13.43 7.08
C LEU A 67 15.66 13.92 7.80
N ILE A 68 14.49 13.56 7.29
CA ILE A 68 13.22 13.73 8.00
C ILE A 68 12.83 12.35 8.54
N GLU A 69 12.56 12.28 9.82
CA GLU A 69 12.36 11.03 10.54
C GLU A 69 11.12 11.09 11.42
N SER A 70 10.33 10.03 11.40
CA SER A 70 9.31 9.78 12.42
C SER A 70 9.79 8.74 13.41
N THR A 71 9.44 8.93 14.69
CA THR A 71 9.78 7.99 15.76
C THR A 71 8.53 7.53 16.47
N GLY A 72 8.48 6.23 16.77
CA GLY A 72 7.53 5.65 17.71
C GLY A 72 7.99 5.79 19.17
N ARG A 73 7.25 5.15 20.07
CA ARG A 73 7.38 5.26 21.54
C ARG A 73 7.03 6.67 22.05
N ASN A 74 6.85 6.78 23.34
CA ASN A 74 6.45 8.04 23.97
C ASN A 74 7.67 8.74 24.60
N PRO A 75 7.95 10.01 24.21
CA PRO A 75 7.23 10.82 23.21
C PRO A 75 7.58 10.44 21.79
N SER A 76 6.55 10.15 20.98
CA SER A 76 6.69 10.04 19.54
C SER A 76 6.96 11.39 18.90
N SER A 77 7.68 11.44 17.79
CA SER A 77 8.06 12.71 17.17
C SER A 77 8.27 12.62 15.66
N VAL A 78 8.18 13.79 15.01
CA VAL A 78 8.75 14.00 13.67
C VAL A 78 9.94 14.95 13.81
N ARG A 79 11.06 14.62 13.15
CA ARG A 79 12.34 15.32 13.33
C ARG A 79 12.98 15.64 12.00
N ARG A 80 13.70 16.74 11.95
CA ARG A 80 14.70 17.04 10.92
C ARG A 80 16.08 16.83 11.50
N VAL A 81 16.86 15.99 10.88
CA VAL A 81 18.17 15.56 11.38
C VAL A 81 19.21 15.82 10.31
N ARG A 82 20.33 16.44 10.68
CA ARG A 82 21.46 16.60 9.76
C ARG A 82 22.11 15.26 9.51
N LEU A 83 22.17 14.86 8.25
CA LEU A 83 22.59 13.51 7.88
C LEU A 83 24.05 13.23 8.27
N GLU A 84 24.93 14.23 8.15
CA GLU A 84 26.39 14.05 8.31
C GLU A 84 26.79 13.72 9.76
N ASP A 85 26.11 14.27 10.75
CA ASP A 85 26.49 14.16 12.16
C ASP A 85 25.37 13.72 13.10
N GLY A 86 24.15 13.49 12.57
CA GLY A 86 23.02 13.05 13.36
C GLY A 86 22.42 14.13 14.27
N VAL A 87 22.79 15.39 14.09
CA VAL A 87 22.27 16.49 14.92
C VAL A 87 20.81 16.77 14.60
N VAL A 88 19.94 16.71 15.61
CA VAL A 88 18.53 17.06 15.50
C VAL A 88 18.39 18.57 15.34
N LEU A 89 18.01 19.02 14.15
CA LEU A 89 17.84 20.44 13.81
C LEU A 89 16.49 20.98 14.29
N GLN A 90 15.47 20.15 14.18
CA GLN A 90 14.10 20.43 14.59
C GLN A 90 13.42 19.16 15.08
N LYS A 91 12.52 19.30 16.05
CA LYS A 91 11.70 18.21 16.59
C LYS A 91 10.28 18.73 16.87
N ARG A 92 9.27 17.92 16.53
CA ARG A 92 7.89 18.09 16.97
C ARG A 92 7.42 16.80 17.60
N GLU A 93 7.02 16.87 18.84
CA GLU A 93 6.44 15.74 19.55
C GLU A 93 4.96 15.63 19.19
N LEU A 94 4.48 14.40 19.06
CA LEU A 94 3.08 14.08 18.96
C LEU A 94 2.46 14.07 20.36
N GLU A 95 1.15 14.23 20.43
CA GLU A 95 0.42 14.07 21.68
C GLU A 95 0.61 12.62 22.21
N PRO A 96 0.61 12.42 23.54
CA PRO A 96 1.00 11.15 24.17
C PRO A 96 0.20 9.92 23.76
N GLU A 97 -1.02 10.10 23.24
CA GLU A 97 -1.88 9.02 22.74
C GLU A 97 -1.42 8.46 21.40
N PHE A 98 -0.55 9.15 20.66
CA PHE A 98 -0.12 8.73 19.34
C PHE A 98 1.24 8.03 19.39
N PHE A 99 1.28 6.86 18.78
CA PHE A 99 2.53 6.20 18.42
C PHE A 99 2.84 6.54 16.96
N GLY A 100 3.93 7.27 16.71
CA GLY A 100 4.33 7.67 15.35
C GLY A 100 4.83 6.49 14.54
N GLU A 101 4.45 6.45 13.27
CA GLU A 101 4.77 5.39 12.30
C GLU A 101 5.35 5.97 11.02
N GLY A 102 5.20 5.31 9.89
CA GLY A 102 5.76 5.69 8.61
C GLY A 102 5.51 7.14 8.20
N LEU A 103 6.43 7.71 7.45
CA LEU A 103 6.30 9.05 6.89
C LEU A 103 6.83 9.12 5.46
N THR A 104 6.36 10.12 4.73
CA THR A 104 6.95 10.51 3.44
C THR A 104 6.87 12.03 3.23
N GLU A 105 7.70 12.55 2.33
CA GLU A 105 7.65 13.96 1.91
C GLU A 105 7.16 14.06 0.48
N LYS A 106 6.18 14.92 0.24
CA LYS A 106 5.69 15.22 -1.11
C LYS A 106 5.27 16.67 -1.25
N ASP A 107 5.83 17.35 -2.24
CA ASP A 107 5.48 18.73 -2.61
C ASP A 107 5.56 19.72 -1.43
N GLY A 108 6.63 19.66 -0.63
CA GLY A 108 6.86 20.52 0.52
C GLY A 108 6.03 20.20 1.75
N ARG A 109 5.31 19.06 1.74
CA ARG A 109 4.51 18.55 2.85
C ARG A 109 5.09 17.21 3.33
N VAL A 110 5.27 17.07 4.63
CA VAL A 110 5.55 15.78 5.27
C VAL A 110 4.23 15.19 5.73
N PHE A 111 3.95 13.97 5.30
CA PHE A 111 2.83 13.16 5.74
C PHE A 111 3.37 12.12 6.72
N SER A 112 2.79 11.98 7.90
CA SER A 112 3.17 10.95 8.86
C SER A 112 1.94 10.27 9.45
N LEU A 113 2.12 9.01 9.86
CA LEU A 113 1.04 8.17 10.36
C LEU A 113 1.14 7.98 11.87
N SER A 114 0.03 7.62 12.50
CA SER A 114 -0.01 7.00 13.82
C SER A 114 -0.41 5.53 13.70
N TRP A 115 0.04 4.67 14.61
CA TRP A 115 -0.19 3.23 14.53
C TRP A 115 -1.69 2.86 14.50
N ILE A 116 -2.37 2.91 15.65
CA ILE A 116 -3.74 2.34 15.83
C ILE A 116 -4.85 3.40 15.85
N ASN A 117 -4.49 4.68 15.82
CA ASN A 117 -5.46 5.75 16.02
C ASN A 117 -6.21 6.13 14.74
N GLY A 118 -5.74 5.66 13.56
CA GLY A 118 -6.30 6.04 12.27
C GLY A 118 -6.15 7.54 11.94
N VAL A 119 -5.13 8.18 12.52
CA VAL A 119 -4.85 9.62 12.38
C VAL A 119 -3.50 9.81 11.72
N GLY A 120 -3.47 10.57 10.64
CA GLY A 120 -2.26 11.06 10.01
C GLY A 120 -2.09 12.56 10.21
N PHE A 121 -0.86 13.02 10.10
CA PHE A 121 -0.48 14.41 10.29
C PHE A 121 0.18 14.93 9.04
N ILE A 122 -0.07 16.20 8.72
CA ILE A 122 0.59 16.93 7.63
C ILE A 122 1.37 18.08 8.24
N TRP A 123 2.65 18.16 7.89
CA TRP A 123 3.58 19.16 8.37
C TRP A 123 4.18 19.90 7.17
N ASN A 124 4.58 21.14 7.39
CA ASN A 124 5.45 21.84 6.46
C ASN A 124 6.84 21.20 6.47
N ALA A 125 7.41 20.86 5.32
CA ALA A 125 8.66 20.13 5.23
C ALA A 125 9.90 20.95 5.65
N ASP A 126 9.82 22.29 5.60
CA ASP A 126 10.95 23.16 5.91
C ASP A 126 11.12 23.43 7.41
N ASP A 127 10.00 23.51 8.17
CA ASP A 127 10.04 23.91 9.57
C ASP A 127 9.20 23.04 10.50
N LEU A 128 8.63 21.94 9.99
CA LEU A 128 7.75 21.01 10.71
C LEU A 128 6.59 21.68 11.44
N LYS A 129 6.15 22.86 10.97
CA LYS A 129 4.90 23.42 11.49
C LYS A 129 3.72 22.53 11.11
N PRO A 130 2.79 22.25 12.04
CA PRO A 130 1.60 21.50 11.72
C PRO A 130 0.74 22.25 10.70
N VAL A 131 0.29 21.55 9.67
CA VAL A 131 -0.60 22.06 8.62
C VAL A 131 -2.02 21.58 8.87
N SER A 132 -2.21 20.25 8.97
CA SER A 132 -3.51 19.63 9.18
C SER A 132 -3.35 18.19 9.69
N ARG A 133 -4.50 17.56 9.96
CA ARG A 133 -4.61 16.12 10.23
C ARG A 133 -5.57 15.49 9.24
N PHE A 134 -5.42 14.21 9.00
CA PHE A 134 -6.34 13.42 8.18
C PHE A 134 -6.68 12.11 8.88
N ALA A 135 -7.75 11.46 8.44
CA ALA A 135 -8.18 10.18 8.98
C ALA A 135 -8.02 9.08 7.94
N TYR A 136 -7.67 7.89 8.38
CA TYR A 136 -7.68 6.68 7.58
C TYR A 136 -8.24 5.52 8.40
N ALA A 137 -8.79 4.51 7.74
CA ALA A 137 -9.35 3.34 8.41
C ALA A 137 -8.25 2.35 8.83
N GLY A 138 -8.38 1.77 10.02
CA GLY A 138 -7.46 0.73 10.52
C GLY A 138 -6.14 1.28 11.04
N GLU A 139 -5.10 0.46 10.93
CA GLU A 139 -3.75 0.81 11.36
C GLU A 139 -2.98 1.53 10.23
N GLY A 140 -1.94 2.28 10.59
CA GLY A 140 -0.98 2.85 9.66
C GLY A 140 0.42 2.41 10.06
N TRP A 141 1.18 1.82 9.12
CA TRP A 141 2.53 1.32 9.37
C TRP A 141 3.55 2.08 8.52
N GLY A 142 3.72 1.75 7.27
CA GLY A 142 4.62 2.45 6.36
C GLY A 142 3.91 3.43 5.44
N LEU A 143 4.65 4.42 4.94
CA LEU A 143 4.12 5.42 4.03
C LEU A 143 5.20 5.88 3.04
N THR A 144 4.90 5.77 1.76
CA THR A 144 5.70 6.36 0.68
C THR A 144 4.81 7.00 -0.38
N HIS A 145 5.36 7.44 -1.51
CA HIS A 145 4.58 7.96 -2.65
C HIS A 145 5.23 7.61 -4.00
N ASP A 146 4.41 7.43 -5.03
CA ASP A 146 4.86 7.17 -6.41
C ASP A 146 4.97 8.44 -7.27
N GLY A 147 5.01 9.60 -6.65
CA GLY A 147 4.95 10.91 -7.31
C GLY A 147 3.53 11.41 -7.55
N THR A 148 2.55 10.53 -7.61
CA THR A 148 1.14 10.87 -7.85
C THR A 148 0.26 10.58 -6.64
N ARG A 149 0.44 9.44 -5.99
CA ARG A 149 -0.36 8.94 -4.88
C ARG A 149 0.52 8.68 -3.67
N LEU A 150 -0.04 8.82 -2.49
CA LEU A 150 0.53 8.22 -1.28
C LEU A 150 0.25 6.72 -1.29
N ILE A 151 1.17 5.94 -0.77
CA ILE A 151 1.09 4.48 -0.66
C ILE A 151 1.27 4.11 0.79
N LEU A 152 0.27 3.49 1.40
CA LEU A 152 0.20 3.14 2.81
C LEU A 152 0.17 1.63 3.00
N SER A 153 0.95 1.12 3.95
CA SER A 153 0.84 -0.23 4.49
C SER A 153 0.14 -0.22 5.86
N ASP A 154 -0.51 -1.31 6.22
CA ASP A 154 -1.26 -1.49 7.47
C ASP A 154 -1.03 -2.87 8.11
N GLY A 155 0.09 -3.53 7.76
CA GLY A 155 0.41 -4.88 8.21
C GLY A 155 -0.38 -5.99 7.51
N SER A 156 -1.36 -5.66 6.69
CA SER A 156 -2.04 -6.63 5.82
C SER A 156 -1.18 -7.00 4.60
N ALA A 157 -1.74 -7.80 3.70
CA ALA A 157 -1.11 -8.07 2.40
C ALA A 157 -1.54 -7.07 1.31
N ALA A 158 -2.07 -5.93 1.69
CA ALA A 158 -2.48 -4.90 0.75
C ALA A 158 -1.65 -3.63 0.92
N LEU A 159 -1.38 -2.95 -0.18
CA LEU A 159 -0.93 -1.57 -0.21
C LEU A 159 -2.10 -0.69 -0.64
N ARG A 160 -2.33 0.39 0.08
CA ARG A 160 -3.46 1.31 -0.09
C ARG A 160 -2.99 2.58 -0.75
N PHE A 161 -3.71 3.06 -1.74
CA PHE A 161 -3.41 4.30 -2.44
C PHE A 161 -4.29 5.43 -1.91
N LEU A 162 -3.67 6.52 -1.51
CA LEU A 162 -4.38 7.71 -1.07
C LEU A 162 -4.08 8.88 -2.02
N ASP A 163 -5.08 9.71 -2.26
CA ASP A 163 -4.90 10.99 -2.92
C ASP A 163 -4.15 11.96 -2.00
N PRO A 164 -3.05 12.61 -2.42
CA PRO A 164 -2.23 13.43 -1.52
C PRO A 164 -2.89 14.74 -1.08
N ASP A 165 -3.93 15.21 -1.77
CA ASP A 165 -4.60 16.47 -1.46
C ASP A 165 -5.83 16.25 -0.56
N THR A 166 -6.59 15.21 -0.80
CA THR A 166 -7.80 14.87 -0.03
C THR A 166 -7.57 13.80 1.02
N GLN A 167 -6.48 13.02 0.92
CA GLN A 167 -6.13 11.83 1.70
C GLN A 167 -7.18 10.72 1.61
N ALA A 168 -8.13 10.84 0.68
CA ALA A 168 -9.11 9.80 0.40
C ALA A 168 -8.43 8.57 -0.21
N GLU A 169 -8.84 7.38 0.23
CA GLU A 169 -8.38 6.14 -0.39
C GLU A 169 -8.97 5.99 -1.79
N THR A 170 -8.10 5.84 -2.79
CA THR A 170 -8.46 5.74 -4.22
C THR A 170 -8.36 4.32 -4.76
N GLY A 171 -7.75 3.41 -4.02
CA GLY A 171 -7.61 2.01 -4.42
C GLY A 171 -6.64 1.22 -3.57
N ARG A 172 -6.48 -0.06 -3.92
CA ARG A 172 -5.57 -1.00 -3.25
C ARG A 172 -5.01 -1.99 -4.24
N ILE A 173 -3.83 -2.54 -3.91
CA ILE A 173 -3.30 -3.75 -4.56
C ILE A 173 -3.00 -4.81 -3.51
N SER A 174 -3.10 -6.08 -3.90
CA SER A 174 -2.66 -7.20 -3.07
C SER A 174 -1.23 -7.58 -3.42
N VAL A 175 -0.37 -7.71 -2.41
CA VAL A 175 1.02 -8.16 -2.56
C VAL A 175 1.08 -9.67 -2.36
N THR A 176 1.66 -10.39 -3.34
CA THR A 176 1.79 -11.83 -3.28
C THR A 176 3.18 -12.29 -3.69
N LEU A 177 3.63 -13.37 -3.08
CA LEU A 177 4.83 -14.12 -3.46
C LEU A 177 4.40 -15.54 -3.89
N ASN A 178 4.65 -15.91 -5.15
CA ASN A 178 4.22 -17.19 -5.71
C ASN A 178 2.71 -17.48 -5.50
N GLY A 179 1.86 -16.47 -5.66
CA GLY A 179 0.41 -16.55 -5.47
C GLY A 179 -0.07 -16.57 -4.02
N ARG A 180 0.83 -16.50 -3.04
CA ARG A 180 0.49 -16.42 -1.60
C ARG A 180 0.56 -14.97 -1.11
N PRO A 181 -0.41 -14.49 -0.32
CA PRO A 181 -0.38 -13.15 0.24
C PRO A 181 0.86 -12.92 1.13
N VAL A 182 1.56 -11.82 0.93
CA VAL A 182 2.65 -11.36 1.80
C VAL A 182 2.07 -10.40 2.82
N ARG A 183 1.98 -10.84 4.07
CA ARG A 183 1.47 -10.03 5.20
C ARG A 183 2.60 -9.35 5.94
N GLN A 184 2.22 -8.47 6.88
CA GLN A 184 3.14 -7.71 7.73
C GLN A 184 4.03 -6.75 6.93
N LEU A 185 3.51 -6.24 5.80
CA LEU A 185 4.14 -5.15 5.09
C LEU A 185 4.21 -3.94 6.02
N ASN A 186 5.43 -3.45 6.24
CA ASN A 186 5.71 -2.38 7.20
C ASN A 186 6.26 -1.15 6.48
N GLU A 187 7.42 -0.63 6.85
CA GLU A 187 7.97 0.57 6.23
C GLU A 187 8.12 0.41 4.72
N LEU A 188 7.87 1.51 4.00
CA LEU A 188 7.79 1.53 2.55
C LEU A 188 8.71 2.59 1.95
N GLU A 189 9.37 2.24 0.83
CA GLU A 189 10.09 3.19 0.01
C GLU A 189 9.74 3.01 -1.48
N TRP A 190 9.67 4.14 -2.19
CA TRP A 190 9.53 4.14 -3.64
C TRP A 190 10.87 4.36 -4.30
N ILE A 191 11.39 3.33 -4.99
CA ILE A 191 12.72 3.35 -5.61
C ILE A 191 12.60 2.84 -7.03
N ASP A 192 12.99 3.65 -8.01
CA ASP A 192 13.08 3.29 -9.43
C ASP A 192 11.80 2.64 -10.01
N GLY A 193 10.63 3.11 -9.58
CA GLY A 193 9.35 2.62 -10.09
C GLY A 193 8.77 1.43 -9.33
N GLU A 194 9.41 1.03 -8.24
CA GLU A 194 9.00 -0.11 -7.41
C GLU A 194 8.77 0.32 -5.95
N VAL A 195 7.84 -0.36 -5.27
CA VAL A 195 7.66 -0.23 -3.83
C VAL A 195 8.55 -1.26 -3.12
N TRP A 196 9.46 -0.78 -2.32
CA TRP A 196 10.25 -1.58 -1.39
C TRP A 196 9.57 -1.59 -0.03
N ALA A 197 9.51 -2.74 0.61
CA ALA A 197 8.82 -2.89 1.89
C ALA A 197 9.59 -3.83 2.82
N ASN A 198 9.66 -3.46 4.10
CA ASN A 198 9.99 -4.42 5.13
C ASN A 198 8.83 -5.39 5.31
N VAL A 199 9.13 -6.65 5.59
CA VAL A 199 8.16 -7.59 6.15
C VAL A 199 8.48 -7.76 7.62
N TRP A 200 7.64 -7.21 8.50
CA TRP A 200 7.90 -7.18 9.93
C TRP A 200 8.07 -8.60 10.53
N ARG A 201 9.07 -8.80 11.38
CA ARG A 201 9.46 -10.08 11.99
C ARG A 201 9.95 -11.14 11.00
N THR A 202 10.48 -10.73 9.86
CA THR A 202 11.25 -11.62 8.97
C THR A 202 12.66 -11.07 8.80
N ASP A 203 13.61 -11.97 8.58
CA ASP A 203 15.01 -11.64 8.26
C ASP A 203 15.20 -11.58 6.76
#